data_9e62243b70dcd03282f771e7539ec294
#
_entry.id   9e62243b70dcd03282f771e7539ec294
#
_cell.length_a   1.000
_cell.length_b   1.000
_cell.length_c   1.000
_cell.angle_alpha   90.00
_cell.angle_beta   90.00
_cell.angle_gamma   90.00
#
_symmetry.space_group_name_H-M   'P 1'
#
loop_
_entity.id
_entity.type
_entity.pdbx_description
1 polymer ?
#
loop_
_entity_poly.entity_id
_entity_poly.type
_entity_poly.pdbx_seq_one_letter_code
_entity_poly.pdbx_strand_id
1 'polypeptide(L)'
;MSAENRALRPDTSRAVITGYGAITPIGNSAATYWESLVAGRSGAGPITHFDASANEVRIAAEVKDFDPTHTMEMKMARRMSRFVQFAVAAATEAIEHAGLATIHEWEAEHRDRVATIINTGGGGIEQVTMGADAFRERGGRFVSPFAIPALSPSMGACMVSMKYGLTGPAITQAAA
;
A
#
# COMPACT_ATOMS: atom_id res chain seq x y z
N MET A 1 38.30 -4.27 -8.35
CA MET A 1 37.52 -5.47 -8.73
C MET A 1 36.84 -5.14 -10.04
N SER A 2 37.34 -5.73 -11.15
CA SER A 2 36.86 -5.42 -12.48
C SER A 2 35.41 -5.91 -12.68
N ALA A 3 34.64 -5.16 -13.47
CA ALA A 3 33.23 -5.42 -13.80
C ALA A 3 33.02 -6.74 -14.59
N GLU A 4 34.09 -7.44 -14.97
CA GLU A 4 34.08 -8.62 -15.84
C GLU A 4 33.75 -9.95 -15.17
N ASN A 5 33.63 -10.00 -13.85
CA ASN A 5 33.46 -11.30 -13.16
C ASN A 5 32.09 -11.45 -12.45
N ARG A 6 31.07 -10.75 -12.90
CA ARG A 6 29.70 -11.09 -12.57
C ARG A 6 29.24 -12.18 -13.55
N ALA A 7 29.56 -13.44 -13.24
CA ALA A 7 28.96 -14.56 -13.95
C ALA A 7 27.44 -14.34 -13.96
N LEU A 8 26.90 -13.99 -15.11
CA LEU A 8 25.46 -13.79 -15.29
C LEU A 8 24.78 -15.10 -14.92
N ARG A 9 23.84 -15.06 -13.96
CA ARG A 9 23.02 -16.22 -13.65
C ARG A 9 22.36 -16.71 -14.94
N PRO A 10 22.20 -18.03 -15.13
CA PRO A 10 21.43 -18.54 -16.25
C PRO A 10 20.08 -17.83 -16.36
N ASP A 11 19.57 -17.61 -17.57
CA ASP A 11 18.29 -16.88 -17.80
C ASP A 11 17.14 -17.49 -17.01
N THR A 12 17.15 -18.79 -16.77
CA THR A 12 16.16 -19.53 -15.95
C THR A 12 16.20 -19.19 -14.46
N SER A 13 17.25 -18.52 -13.97
CA SER A 13 17.44 -18.15 -12.56
C SER A 13 17.44 -16.64 -12.32
N ARG A 14 17.11 -15.83 -13.33
CA ARG A 14 17.04 -14.37 -13.20
C ARG A 14 15.68 -13.97 -12.65
N ALA A 15 15.68 -13.09 -11.63
CA ALA A 15 14.49 -12.37 -11.23
C ALA A 15 14.32 -11.16 -12.14
N VAL A 16 13.08 -10.93 -12.58
CA VAL A 16 12.71 -9.80 -13.45
C VAL A 16 11.54 -9.04 -12.83
N ILE A 17 11.49 -7.72 -13.06
CA ILE A 17 10.35 -6.90 -12.72
C ILE A 17 9.41 -6.92 -13.93
N THR A 18 8.18 -7.41 -13.75
CA THR A 18 7.18 -7.55 -14.81
C THR A 18 6.15 -6.43 -14.79
N GLY A 19 5.95 -5.79 -13.64
CA GLY A 19 5.02 -4.68 -13.49
C GLY A 19 5.36 -3.80 -12.30
N TYR A 20 4.87 -2.58 -12.32
CA TYR A 20 5.03 -1.61 -11.24
C TYR A 20 3.78 -0.72 -11.14
N GLY A 21 3.56 -0.17 -9.95
CA GLY A 21 2.51 0.78 -9.65
C GLY A 21 2.94 1.71 -8.52
N ALA A 22 2.37 2.90 -8.45
CA ALA A 22 2.77 3.90 -7.48
C ALA A 22 1.60 4.79 -7.03
N ILE A 23 1.48 4.99 -5.72
CA ILE A 23 0.65 6.02 -5.10
C ILE A 23 1.56 6.91 -4.27
N THR A 24 1.70 8.16 -4.67
CA THR A 24 2.68 9.08 -4.09
C THR A 24 2.09 10.49 -3.92
N PRO A 25 2.72 11.36 -3.10
CA PRO A 25 2.28 12.75 -2.97
C PRO A 25 2.33 13.58 -4.26
N ILE A 26 2.98 13.10 -5.31
CA ILE A 26 3.11 13.79 -6.60
C ILE A 26 2.51 13.02 -7.78
N GLY A 27 1.77 11.94 -7.50
CA GLY A 27 1.05 11.19 -8.53
C GLY A 27 0.39 9.94 -7.97
N ASN A 28 -0.84 9.69 -8.40
CA ASN A 28 -1.66 8.53 -8.01
C ASN A 28 -1.59 7.39 -9.04
N SER A 29 -0.56 7.38 -9.86
CA SER A 29 -0.16 6.30 -10.76
C SER A 29 1.33 6.39 -11.03
N ALA A 30 1.95 5.31 -11.49
CA ALA A 30 3.36 5.30 -11.88
C ALA A 30 3.66 6.32 -12.99
N ALA A 31 2.75 6.49 -13.95
CA ALA A 31 2.90 7.45 -15.03
C ALA A 31 2.91 8.91 -14.52
N THR A 32 1.90 9.30 -13.75
CA THR A 32 1.80 10.67 -13.19
C THR A 32 2.90 10.95 -12.17
N TYR A 33 3.33 9.94 -11.42
CA TYR A 33 4.48 10.02 -10.54
C TYR A 33 5.75 10.33 -11.33
N TRP A 34 6.01 9.58 -12.41
CA TRP A 34 7.19 9.78 -13.25
C TRP A 34 7.22 11.15 -13.91
N GLU A 35 6.10 11.60 -14.49
CA GLU A 35 5.98 12.94 -15.08
C GLU A 35 6.30 14.05 -14.05
N SER A 36 5.77 13.91 -12.84
CA SER A 36 6.01 14.88 -11.78
C SER A 36 7.45 14.85 -11.29
N LEU A 37 8.05 13.67 -11.21
CA LEU A 37 9.45 13.48 -10.81
C LEU A 37 10.40 14.14 -11.81
N VAL A 38 10.21 13.90 -13.11
CA VAL A 38 11.01 14.51 -14.19
C VAL A 38 10.83 16.03 -14.23
N ALA A 39 9.63 16.51 -13.92
CA ALA A 39 9.34 17.95 -13.84
C ALA A 39 9.86 18.62 -12.55
N GLY A 40 10.49 17.86 -11.63
CA GLY A 40 11.00 18.39 -10.37
C GLY A 40 9.90 18.87 -9.42
N ARG A 41 8.66 18.35 -9.51
CA ARG A 41 7.56 18.75 -8.64
C ARG A 41 7.77 18.25 -7.22
N SER A 42 7.52 19.11 -6.23
CA SER A 42 7.53 18.75 -4.82
C SER A 42 6.13 18.35 -4.36
N GLY A 43 6.03 17.24 -3.62
CA GLY A 43 4.80 16.86 -2.93
C GLY A 43 4.65 17.46 -1.53
N ALA A 44 5.70 18.13 -1.02
CA ALA A 44 5.66 18.76 0.28
C ALA A 44 4.77 20.01 0.27
N GLY A 45 3.97 20.19 1.31
CA GLY A 45 3.08 21.32 1.49
C GLY A 45 2.54 21.38 2.91
N PRO A 46 1.67 22.35 3.23
CA PRO A 46 1.01 22.41 4.53
C PRO A 46 0.25 21.12 4.82
N ILE A 47 0.27 20.67 6.08
CA ILE A 47 -0.54 19.55 6.56
C ILE A 47 -2.02 19.91 6.46
N THR A 48 -2.82 19.03 5.87
CA THR A 48 -4.27 19.23 5.68
C THR A 48 -5.13 18.15 6.35
N HIS A 49 -4.56 17.03 6.77
CA HIS A 49 -5.29 15.93 7.38
C HIS A 49 -5.73 16.19 8.83
N PHE A 50 -5.08 17.14 9.51
CA PHE A 50 -5.42 17.57 10.86
C PHE A 50 -4.95 19.01 11.09
N ASP A 51 -5.43 19.64 12.16
CA ASP A 51 -4.94 20.97 12.58
C ASP A 51 -3.53 20.86 13.16
N ALA A 52 -2.56 21.29 12.37
CA ALA A 52 -1.15 21.32 12.75
C ALA A 52 -0.70 22.66 13.39
N SER A 53 -1.62 23.58 13.69
CA SER A 53 -1.30 24.94 14.17
C SER A 53 -0.46 24.94 15.46
N ALA A 54 -0.66 23.94 16.33
CA ALA A 54 0.09 23.78 17.58
C ALA A 54 1.45 23.06 17.40
N ASN A 55 1.76 22.55 16.20
CA ASN A 55 2.99 21.81 15.96
C ASN A 55 4.10 22.74 15.46
N GLU A 56 5.36 22.42 15.81
CA GLU A 56 6.54 23.10 15.27
C GLU A 56 6.69 22.81 13.76
N VAL A 57 6.48 21.57 13.34
CA VAL A 57 6.49 21.16 11.92
C VAL A 57 5.06 21.12 11.40
N ARG A 58 4.78 21.87 10.34
CA ARG A 58 3.46 22.06 9.75
C ARG A 58 3.39 21.68 8.28
N ILE A 59 4.42 20.98 7.79
CA ILE A 59 4.52 20.53 6.41
C ILE A 59 4.64 19.01 6.37
N ALA A 60 4.03 18.40 5.36
CA ALA A 60 4.15 16.98 5.04
C ALA A 60 4.00 16.76 3.53
N ALA A 61 4.41 15.61 3.07
CA ALA A 61 4.13 15.16 1.71
C ALA A 61 2.93 14.22 1.75
N GLU A 62 1.73 14.79 1.63
CA GLU A 62 0.46 14.07 1.69
C GLU A 62 0.03 13.61 0.28
N VAL A 63 -0.48 12.39 0.18
CA VAL A 63 -1.15 11.92 -1.04
C VAL A 63 -2.48 12.65 -1.17
N LYS A 64 -2.66 13.37 -2.29
CA LYS A 64 -3.83 14.20 -2.60
C LYS A 64 -4.70 13.53 -3.65
N ASP A 65 -5.99 13.87 -3.63
CA ASP A 65 -6.96 13.47 -4.67
C ASP A 65 -7.02 11.96 -4.91
N PHE A 66 -6.71 11.17 -3.88
CA PHE A 66 -6.75 9.71 -3.94
C PHE A 66 -8.13 9.18 -3.59
N ASP A 67 -8.74 8.47 -4.53
CA ASP A 67 -10.00 7.76 -4.35
C ASP A 67 -9.74 6.24 -4.31
N PRO A 68 -9.90 5.58 -3.15
CA PRO A 68 -9.70 4.13 -3.03
C PRO A 68 -10.77 3.31 -3.77
N THR A 69 -11.90 3.93 -4.16
CA THR A 69 -13.02 3.19 -4.78
C THR A 69 -12.72 2.70 -6.18
N HIS A 70 -11.68 3.23 -6.83
CA HIS A 70 -11.20 2.69 -8.10
C HIS A 70 -10.64 1.27 -7.98
N THR A 71 -10.21 0.86 -6.79
CA THR A 71 -9.52 -0.42 -6.59
C THR A 71 -10.13 -1.31 -5.51
N MET A 72 -11.03 -0.77 -4.68
CA MET A 72 -11.75 -1.54 -3.66
C MET A 72 -13.16 -1.00 -3.43
N GLU A 73 -14.05 -1.86 -2.93
CA GLU A 73 -15.40 -1.44 -2.58
C GLU A 73 -15.42 -0.34 -1.51
N MET A 74 -16.30 0.64 -1.64
CA MET A 74 -16.47 1.76 -0.70
C MET A 74 -16.61 1.29 0.76
N LYS A 75 -17.38 0.22 1.00
CA LYS A 75 -17.58 -0.34 2.32
C LYS A 75 -16.28 -0.88 2.92
N MET A 76 -15.43 -1.48 2.10
CA MET A 76 -14.11 -1.97 2.52
C MET A 76 -13.14 -0.82 2.73
N ALA A 77 -13.11 0.14 1.81
CA ALA A 77 -12.26 1.33 1.91
C ALA A 77 -12.46 2.07 3.25
N ARG A 78 -13.72 2.25 3.67
CA ARG A 78 -14.04 2.89 4.97
C ARG A 78 -13.61 2.11 6.21
N ARG A 79 -13.32 0.82 6.07
CA ARG A 79 -12.90 -0.06 7.17
C ARG A 79 -11.39 -0.24 7.25
N MET A 80 -10.67 0.15 6.21
CA MET A 80 -9.23 0.00 6.11
C MET A 80 -8.52 1.33 6.29
N SER A 81 -7.32 1.27 6.88
CA SER A 81 -6.43 2.41 6.98
C SER A 81 -5.87 2.82 5.61
N ARG A 82 -5.39 4.06 5.52
CA ARG A 82 -4.88 4.62 4.24
C ARG A 82 -3.73 3.81 3.66
N PHE A 83 -2.83 3.27 4.51
CA PHE A 83 -1.71 2.47 3.99
C PHE A 83 -2.19 1.22 3.25
N VAL A 84 -3.27 0.56 3.74
CA VAL A 84 -3.90 -0.58 3.05
C VAL A 84 -4.51 -0.15 1.72
N GLN A 85 -5.21 0.98 1.70
CA GLN A 85 -5.79 1.53 0.47
C GLN A 85 -4.71 1.81 -0.58
N PHE A 86 -3.58 2.42 -0.19
CA PHE A 86 -2.45 2.68 -1.06
C PHE A 86 -1.79 1.38 -1.55
N ALA A 87 -1.59 0.41 -0.65
CA ALA A 87 -1.01 -0.89 -1.00
C ALA A 87 -1.85 -1.62 -2.05
N VAL A 88 -3.18 -1.65 -1.88
CA VAL A 88 -4.09 -2.29 -2.83
C VAL A 88 -4.10 -1.55 -4.16
N ALA A 89 -4.11 -0.22 -4.15
CA ALA A 89 -4.12 0.57 -5.39
C ALA A 89 -2.82 0.40 -6.18
N ALA A 90 -1.66 0.54 -5.53
CA ALA A 90 -0.37 0.36 -6.19
C ALA A 90 -0.18 -1.09 -6.68
N ALA A 91 -0.60 -2.09 -5.90
CA ALA A 91 -0.54 -3.49 -6.32
C ALA A 91 -1.47 -3.76 -7.51
N THR A 92 -2.67 -3.14 -7.55
CA THR A 92 -3.59 -3.26 -8.70
C THR A 92 -2.93 -2.74 -9.97
N GLU A 93 -2.37 -1.53 -9.94
CA GLU A 93 -1.65 -0.97 -11.10
C GLU A 93 -0.47 -1.87 -11.53
N ALA A 94 0.31 -2.38 -10.57
CA ALA A 94 1.45 -3.26 -10.87
C ALA A 94 1.03 -4.58 -11.53
N ILE A 95 -0.06 -5.19 -11.05
CA ILE A 95 -0.60 -6.44 -11.58
C ILE A 95 -1.19 -6.23 -12.98
N GLU A 96 -1.92 -5.14 -13.20
CA GLU A 96 -2.44 -4.76 -14.52
C GLU A 96 -1.31 -4.47 -15.50
N HIS A 97 -0.30 -3.71 -15.09
CA HIS A 97 0.87 -3.42 -15.90
C HIS A 97 1.66 -4.68 -16.28
N ALA A 98 1.70 -5.68 -15.39
CA ALA A 98 2.32 -6.98 -15.67
C ALA A 98 1.49 -7.88 -16.61
N GLY A 99 0.27 -7.49 -16.99
CA GLY A 99 -0.66 -8.32 -17.76
C GLY A 99 -1.26 -9.48 -16.94
N LEU A 100 -1.29 -9.35 -15.61
CA LEU A 100 -1.72 -10.40 -14.67
C LEU A 100 -3.10 -10.11 -14.05
N ALA A 101 -3.92 -9.28 -14.67
CA ALA A 101 -5.23 -8.87 -14.13
C ALA A 101 -6.16 -10.08 -13.84
N THR A 102 -6.02 -11.16 -14.59
CA THR A 102 -6.80 -12.42 -14.44
C THR A 102 -6.11 -13.47 -13.59
N ILE A 103 -5.10 -13.11 -12.80
CA ILE A 103 -4.35 -14.05 -11.94
C ILE A 103 -5.26 -14.86 -11.00
N HIS A 104 -6.41 -14.31 -10.60
CA HIS A 104 -7.41 -15.00 -9.78
C HIS A 104 -8.08 -16.19 -10.50
N GLU A 105 -8.01 -16.25 -11.83
CA GLU A 105 -8.52 -17.35 -12.66
C GLU A 105 -7.49 -18.48 -12.83
N TRP A 106 -6.26 -18.28 -12.39
CA TRP A 106 -5.22 -19.29 -12.49
C TRP A 106 -5.56 -20.53 -11.65
N GLU A 107 -5.03 -21.69 -12.07
CA GLU A 107 -5.10 -22.91 -11.28
C GLU A 107 -4.55 -22.70 -9.87
N ALA A 108 -5.15 -23.40 -8.88
CA ALA A 108 -4.77 -23.24 -7.47
C ALA A 108 -3.27 -23.45 -7.25
N GLU A 109 -2.68 -24.45 -7.89
CA GLU A 109 -1.24 -24.73 -7.82
C GLU A 109 -0.38 -23.54 -8.22
N HIS A 110 -0.77 -22.77 -9.22
CA HIS A 110 -0.04 -21.58 -9.64
C HIS A 110 -0.22 -20.43 -8.65
N ARG A 111 -1.44 -20.25 -8.10
CA ARG A 111 -1.73 -19.22 -7.10
C ARG A 111 -1.00 -19.46 -5.76
N ASP A 112 -0.80 -20.73 -5.41
CA ASP A 112 -0.02 -21.13 -4.22
C ASP A 112 1.47 -20.75 -4.31
N ARG A 113 1.98 -20.52 -5.52
CA ARG A 113 3.36 -20.11 -5.78
C ARG A 113 3.55 -18.59 -5.84
N VAL A 114 2.49 -17.81 -5.71
CA VAL A 114 2.56 -16.35 -5.73
C VAL A 114 2.56 -15.82 -4.31
N ALA A 115 3.70 -15.28 -3.87
CA ALA A 115 3.83 -14.63 -2.58
C ALA A 115 3.42 -13.15 -2.66
N THR A 116 2.78 -12.65 -1.62
CA THR A 116 2.49 -11.22 -1.44
C THR A 116 3.35 -10.68 -0.31
N ILE A 117 4.25 -9.75 -0.61
CA ILE A 117 5.16 -9.14 0.38
C ILE A 117 4.93 -7.63 0.36
N ILE A 118 4.33 -7.09 1.42
CA ILE A 118 4.06 -5.64 1.55
C ILE A 118 4.55 -5.19 2.91
N ASN A 119 5.57 -4.36 2.90
CA ASN A 119 6.21 -3.83 4.10
C ASN A 119 5.65 -2.45 4.46
N THR A 120 5.73 -2.10 5.75
CA THR A 120 5.27 -0.81 6.28
C THR A 120 6.09 -0.40 7.49
N GLY A 121 6.22 0.91 7.73
CA GLY A 121 6.85 1.43 8.93
C GLY A 121 6.01 1.23 10.20
N GLY A 122 4.69 1.40 10.14
CA GLY A 122 3.82 1.38 11.32
C GLY A 122 2.41 0.84 11.11
N GLY A 123 2.09 0.35 9.92
CA GLY A 123 0.71 -0.10 9.63
C GLY A 123 -0.28 1.06 9.72
N GLY A 124 -1.47 0.78 10.25
CA GLY A 124 -2.54 1.76 10.43
C GLY A 124 -2.52 2.41 11.82
N ILE A 125 -1.39 2.97 12.25
CA ILE A 125 -1.20 3.53 13.59
C ILE A 125 -2.25 4.59 13.95
N GLU A 126 -2.79 5.31 12.96
CA GLU A 126 -3.87 6.27 13.15
C GLU A 126 -5.13 5.63 13.78
N GLN A 127 -5.34 4.33 13.58
CA GLN A 127 -6.47 3.62 14.16
C GLN A 127 -6.38 3.52 15.70
N VAL A 128 -5.16 3.53 16.24
CA VAL A 128 -4.95 3.55 17.69
C VAL A 128 -5.47 4.87 18.28
N THR A 129 -5.08 5.98 17.66
CA THR A 129 -5.50 7.32 18.12
C THR A 129 -7.02 7.47 17.99
N MET A 130 -7.57 7.17 16.80
CA MET A 130 -9.03 7.24 16.56
C MET A 130 -9.83 6.35 17.52
N GLY A 131 -9.33 5.14 17.79
CA GLY A 131 -9.96 4.21 18.74
C GLY A 131 -9.89 4.72 20.19
N ALA A 132 -8.76 5.26 20.61
CA ALA A 132 -8.56 5.83 21.92
C ALA A 132 -9.47 7.04 22.16
N ASP A 133 -9.58 7.92 21.18
CA ASP A 133 -10.43 9.12 21.28
C ASP A 133 -11.91 8.72 21.30
N ALA A 134 -12.35 7.80 20.44
CA ALA A 134 -13.70 7.26 20.47
C ALA A 134 -14.04 6.62 21.84
N PHE A 135 -13.09 5.88 22.43
CA PHE A 135 -13.25 5.28 23.74
C PHE A 135 -13.39 6.34 24.85
N ARG A 136 -12.52 7.35 24.86
CA ARG A 136 -12.52 8.43 25.88
C ARG A 136 -13.77 9.29 25.81
N GLU A 137 -14.19 9.65 24.60
CA GLU A 137 -15.29 10.59 24.37
C GLU A 137 -16.66 9.93 24.50
N ARG A 138 -16.81 8.68 24.04
CA ARG A 138 -18.12 8.05 23.81
C ARG A 138 -18.26 6.66 24.43
N GLY A 139 -17.16 6.07 24.90
CA GLY A 139 -17.13 4.74 25.50
C GLY A 139 -16.89 3.61 24.50
N GLY A 140 -16.57 2.41 25.01
CA GLY A 140 -16.07 1.27 24.23
C GLY A 140 -16.98 0.79 23.10
N ARG A 141 -18.30 0.97 23.22
CA ARG A 141 -19.26 0.58 22.16
C ARG A 141 -19.10 1.38 20.84
N PHE A 142 -18.41 2.51 20.90
CA PHE A 142 -18.16 3.36 19.73
C PHE A 142 -16.79 3.12 19.09
N VAL A 143 -15.94 2.29 19.69
CA VAL A 143 -14.70 1.83 19.08
C VAL A 143 -15.05 0.90 17.91
N SER A 144 -14.46 1.15 16.74
CA SER A 144 -14.74 0.35 15.55
C SER A 144 -14.33 -1.12 15.77
N PRO A 145 -15.19 -2.11 15.48
CA PRO A 145 -14.78 -3.52 15.50
C PRO A 145 -13.71 -3.85 14.44
N PHE A 146 -13.52 -2.96 13.45
CA PHE A 146 -12.49 -3.07 12.45
C PHE A 146 -11.18 -2.37 12.82
N ALA A 147 -11.08 -1.76 14.02
CA ALA A 147 -9.87 -1.06 14.45
C ALA A 147 -8.62 -1.97 14.42
N ILE A 148 -8.75 -3.22 14.91
CA ILE A 148 -7.64 -4.17 14.92
C ILE A 148 -7.22 -4.60 13.51
N PRO A 149 -8.13 -5.07 12.62
CA PRO A 149 -7.76 -5.34 11.23
C PRO A 149 -7.15 -4.13 10.51
N ALA A 150 -7.72 -2.94 10.69
CA ALA A 150 -7.22 -1.73 10.04
C ALA A 150 -5.85 -1.27 10.56
N LEU A 151 -5.56 -1.53 11.84
CA LEU A 151 -4.25 -1.26 12.46
C LEU A 151 -3.16 -2.22 11.95
N SER A 152 -3.51 -3.50 11.74
CA SER A 152 -2.52 -4.56 11.52
C SER A 152 -1.59 -4.27 10.33
N PRO A 153 -0.26 -4.28 10.53
CA PRO A 153 0.70 -4.11 9.43
C PRO A 153 0.54 -5.13 8.29
N SER A 154 0.11 -6.36 8.61
CA SER A 154 -0.08 -7.43 7.64
C SER A 154 -1.30 -7.22 6.73
N MET A 155 -2.21 -6.31 7.09
CA MET A 155 -3.45 -6.15 6.33
C MET A 155 -3.23 -5.70 4.88
N GLY A 156 -2.14 -4.96 4.59
CA GLY A 156 -1.78 -4.62 3.21
C GLY A 156 -1.57 -5.88 2.35
N ALA A 157 -0.73 -6.81 2.81
CA ALA A 157 -0.48 -8.06 2.10
C ALA A 157 -1.73 -8.95 2.05
N CYS A 158 -2.47 -9.06 3.16
CA CYS A 158 -3.69 -9.86 3.23
C CYS A 158 -4.75 -9.35 2.23
N MET A 159 -4.97 -8.04 2.15
CA MET A 159 -5.98 -7.47 1.25
C MET A 159 -5.64 -7.67 -0.23
N VAL A 160 -4.37 -7.57 -0.60
CA VAL A 160 -3.93 -7.88 -1.97
C VAL A 160 -4.13 -9.37 -2.27
N SER A 161 -3.68 -10.25 -1.37
CA SER A 161 -3.88 -11.70 -1.53
C SER A 161 -5.35 -12.07 -1.67
N MET A 162 -6.23 -11.50 -0.83
CA MET A 162 -7.67 -11.76 -0.91
C MET A 162 -8.29 -11.24 -2.21
N LYS A 163 -7.90 -10.04 -2.65
CA LYS A 163 -8.41 -9.43 -3.88
C LYS A 163 -8.14 -10.30 -5.10
N TYR A 164 -6.95 -10.91 -5.17
CA TYR A 164 -6.49 -11.68 -6.32
C TYR A 164 -6.54 -13.20 -6.10
N GLY A 165 -7.10 -13.65 -4.98
CA GLY A 165 -7.21 -15.08 -4.66
C GLY A 165 -5.84 -15.78 -4.55
N LEU A 166 -4.80 -15.05 -4.12
CA LEU A 166 -3.45 -15.60 -3.96
C LEU A 166 -3.38 -16.40 -2.66
N THR A 167 -2.89 -17.62 -2.74
CA THR A 167 -2.83 -18.57 -1.63
C THR A 167 -1.40 -18.89 -1.19
N GLY A 168 -0.41 -18.33 -1.87
CA GLY A 168 0.97 -18.37 -1.44
C GLY A 168 1.23 -17.50 -0.19
N PRO A 169 2.48 -17.45 0.29
CA PRO A 169 2.82 -16.72 1.51
C PRO A 169 2.43 -15.23 1.44
N ALA A 170 1.70 -14.74 2.45
CA ALA A 170 1.43 -13.32 2.66
C ALA A 170 2.31 -12.84 3.83
N ILE A 171 3.30 -12.00 3.54
CA ILE A 171 4.36 -11.62 4.49
C ILE A 171 4.39 -10.09 4.60
N THR A 172 4.58 -9.62 5.83
CA THR A 172 4.81 -8.21 6.11
C THR A 172 5.96 -8.07 7.09
N GLN A 173 6.89 -7.19 6.77
CA GLN A 173 7.89 -6.72 7.70
C GLN A 173 7.51 -5.30 8.11
N ALA A 174 7.32 -5.08 9.40
CA ALA A 174 7.11 -3.76 9.98
C ALA A 174 8.46 -3.29 10.55
N ALA A 175 9.06 -2.33 9.87
CA ALA A 175 10.35 -1.74 10.25
C ALA A 175 10.45 -0.33 9.68
N ALA A 176 11.13 0.54 10.39
CA ALA A 176 11.48 1.90 9.97
C ALA A 176 12.99 2.06 9.90
#